data_18c9c993814e5f5ff6673ad446abf890
#
_entry.id   18c9c993814e5f5ff6673ad446abf890
#
_cell.length_a   1.000
_cell.length_b   1.000
_cell.length_c   1.000
_cell.angle_alpha   90.00
_cell.angle_beta   90.00
_cell.angle_gamma   90.00
#
_symmetry.space_group_name_H-M   'P 1'
#
loop_
_entity.id
_entity.type
_entity.pdbx_description
1 polymer ?
#
loop_
_entity_poly.entity_id
_entity_poly.type
_entity_poly.pdbx_seq_one_letter_code
_entity_poly.pdbx_strand_id
1 'polypeptide(L)'
;MLTVIRRILSYTKPCRKELFGMLFFALIGTGLSLFVPILIGKAVDCVVAAHEVNFPQLWKIILVLALTIAVSAVFQWLMSLCTNRLAAHTIRDLRCDLFTHLQHVPLRYIDGQARGDLIGRAVSDMEIISDGFLQAFTQFVTGVFTILGTLIFMLTINVRITILVVILTPISLLVAAKITQMSRSSYLKSSDARGALGGLVEEMIGSQKVVKAFTYEDRAEERFDAYNTELQRTGAKATFFGSITNPVTRFVNALIYAAVGVCGALAATGNVPLIGVITVGQLASFLTYANQYTKPFNEISGVVAELQNAVASAKRVFAVIDEPAESDDSPLPELEHCDGTMQLSHVKFSYVPDRKLITDFNLDVHCGQRIAIVGPTGCGKTTLINLLLRFYDVDGGEISIAGQNIAAVTRDSLRACYGMVLQETWLFTGTVAENIAYSRPDATREEIVAAAKAAYADGFIRRLPKGYDTVLTEDGSGLSQGQKQLLCIARIMLTDPPFLILDEATSSIDLRTEQRIQKAFEKLMAGKTSFIIAHRLSTIKSADWILVMNQGNVLEQGTHDSLMEQNGFYANLYQSQFADSEKAE
;
A
#
# COMPACT_ATOMS: atom_id res chain seq x y z
N MET A 1 -14.52 -10.75 -10.20
CA MET A 1 -13.41 -11.69 -9.99
C MET A 1 -12.63 -11.95 -11.28
N LEU A 2 -13.24 -12.50 -12.32
CA LEU A 2 -12.56 -12.81 -13.60
C LEU A 2 -11.87 -11.61 -14.25
N THR A 3 -12.47 -10.42 -14.21
CA THR A 3 -11.89 -9.19 -14.77
C THR A 3 -10.58 -8.82 -14.09
N VAL A 4 -10.52 -8.92 -12.75
CA VAL A 4 -9.32 -8.62 -11.97
C VAL A 4 -8.22 -9.64 -12.26
N ILE A 5 -8.56 -10.93 -12.29
CA ILE A 5 -7.61 -11.99 -12.65
C ILE A 5 -7.05 -11.77 -14.06
N ARG A 6 -7.91 -11.43 -15.03
CA ARG A 6 -7.49 -11.14 -16.41
C ARG A 6 -6.53 -9.93 -16.45
N ARG A 7 -6.77 -8.94 -15.62
CA ARG A 7 -5.91 -7.76 -15.51
C ARG A 7 -4.55 -8.10 -14.90
N ILE A 8 -4.51 -8.89 -13.81
CA ILE A 8 -3.24 -9.38 -13.25
C ILE A 8 -2.49 -10.20 -14.30
N LEU A 9 -3.17 -11.10 -15.02
CA LEU A 9 -2.58 -11.87 -16.11
C LEU A 9 -2.07 -10.99 -17.25
N SER A 10 -2.58 -9.77 -17.42
CA SER A 10 -2.02 -8.86 -18.44
C SER A 10 -0.61 -8.39 -18.10
N TYR A 11 -0.28 -8.28 -16.82
CA TYR A 11 1.08 -7.95 -16.35
C TYR A 11 2.08 -9.10 -16.54
N THR A 12 1.61 -10.33 -16.79
CA THR A 12 2.50 -11.46 -17.13
C THR A 12 2.92 -11.47 -18.61
N LYS A 13 2.29 -10.66 -19.47
CA LYS A 13 2.60 -10.65 -20.92
C LYS A 13 4.07 -10.35 -21.26
N PRO A 14 4.79 -9.45 -20.57
CA PRO A 14 6.21 -9.23 -20.82
C PRO A 14 7.05 -10.48 -20.52
N CYS A 15 6.63 -11.31 -19.57
CA CYS A 15 7.34 -12.49 -19.07
C CYS A 15 6.85 -13.80 -19.71
N ARG A 16 6.52 -13.77 -21.01
CA ARG A 16 6.01 -14.98 -21.72
C ARG A 16 6.98 -16.15 -21.70
N LYS A 17 8.30 -15.90 -21.71
CA LYS A 17 9.33 -16.95 -21.67
C LYS A 17 9.25 -17.74 -20.36
N GLU A 18 9.13 -17.04 -19.25
CA GLU A 18 8.99 -17.62 -17.92
C GLU A 18 7.68 -18.41 -17.80
N LEU A 19 6.58 -17.88 -18.35
CA LEU A 19 5.28 -18.56 -18.37
C LEU A 19 5.33 -19.87 -19.17
N PHE A 20 5.89 -19.84 -20.39
CA PHE A 20 6.07 -21.05 -21.20
C PHE A 20 7.05 -22.03 -20.56
N GLY A 21 8.16 -21.53 -20.01
CA GLY A 21 9.12 -22.35 -19.28
C GLY A 21 8.47 -23.06 -18.09
N MET A 22 7.69 -22.35 -17.29
CA MET A 22 6.96 -22.91 -16.16
C MET A 22 6.00 -24.03 -16.60
N LEU A 23 5.17 -23.79 -17.62
CA LEU A 23 4.22 -24.78 -18.13
C LEU A 23 4.95 -26.03 -18.67
N PHE A 24 6.02 -25.83 -19.41
CA PHE A 24 6.84 -26.93 -19.97
C PHE A 24 7.50 -27.76 -18.86
N PHE A 25 8.15 -27.11 -17.89
CA PHE A 25 8.79 -27.79 -16.78
C PHE A 25 7.78 -28.45 -15.83
N ALA A 26 6.60 -27.84 -15.65
CA ALA A 26 5.50 -28.43 -14.89
C ALA A 26 5.00 -29.72 -15.55
N LEU A 27 4.81 -29.71 -16.87
CA LEU A 27 4.33 -30.88 -17.62
C LEU A 27 5.32 -32.03 -17.52
N ILE A 28 6.61 -31.77 -17.79
CA ILE A 28 7.65 -32.81 -17.74
C ILE A 28 7.87 -33.30 -16.31
N GLY A 29 8.03 -32.36 -15.34
CA GLY A 29 8.28 -32.71 -13.95
C GLY A 29 7.13 -33.52 -13.34
N THR A 30 5.87 -33.12 -13.59
CA THR A 30 4.70 -33.87 -13.15
C THR A 30 4.60 -35.23 -13.88
N GLY A 31 4.82 -35.27 -15.20
CA GLY A 31 4.79 -36.51 -15.96
C GLY A 31 5.80 -37.54 -15.47
N LEU A 32 7.05 -37.11 -15.21
CA LEU A 32 8.09 -37.96 -14.63
C LEU A 32 7.74 -38.41 -13.21
N SER A 33 7.20 -37.54 -12.38
CA SER A 33 6.73 -37.87 -11.03
C SER A 33 5.61 -38.93 -11.06
N LEU A 34 4.69 -38.81 -12.03
CA LEU A 34 3.61 -39.78 -12.23
C LEU A 34 4.09 -41.13 -12.83
N PHE A 35 5.27 -41.17 -13.40
CA PHE A 35 5.85 -42.43 -13.87
C PHE A 35 6.43 -43.29 -12.73
N VAL A 36 6.78 -42.65 -11.59
CA VAL A 36 7.37 -43.31 -10.42
C VAL A 36 6.49 -44.47 -9.88
N PRO A 37 5.17 -44.34 -9.69
CA PRO A 37 4.34 -45.43 -9.20
C PRO A 37 4.37 -46.68 -10.10
N ILE A 38 4.49 -46.52 -11.44
CA ILE A 38 4.64 -47.66 -12.36
C ILE A 38 5.93 -48.41 -12.13
N LEU A 39 7.02 -47.67 -11.93
CA LEU A 39 8.32 -48.28 -11.64
C LEU A 39 8.31 -49.01 -10.30
N ILE A 40 7.65 -48.46 -9.29
CA ILE A 40 7.45 -49.12 -7.99
C ILE A 40 6.64 -50.41 -8.18
N GLY A 41 5.53 -50.38 -8.94
CA GLY A 41 4.74 -51.55 -9.21
C GLY A 41 5.54 -52.63 -9.93
N LYS A 42 6.32 -52.28 -10.95
CA LYS A 42 7.20 -53.23 -11.64
C LYS A 42 8.28 -53.81 -10.72
N ALA A 43 8.78 -53.01 -9.75
CA ALA A 43 9.72 -53.51 -8.77
C ALA A 43 9.06 -54.54 -7.81
N VAL A 44 7.79 -54.28 -7.40
CA VAL A 44 7.00 -55.22 -6.61
C VAL A 44 6.77 -56.52 -7.38
N ASP A 45 6.45 -56.45 -8.65
CA ASP A 45 6.23 -57.64 -9.50
C ASP A 45 7.50 -58.48 -9.73
N CYS A 46 8.72 -57.93 -9.45
CA CYS A 46 9.96 -58.72 -9.44
C CYS A 46 10.13 -59.61 -8.21
N VAL A 47 9.27 -59.45 -7.21
CA VAL A 47 9.23 -60.26 -5.97
C VAL A 47 8.05 -61.22 -6.09
N VAL A 48 8.26 -62.39 -6.71
CA VAL A 48 7.17 -63.32 -7.08
C VAL A 48 6.76 -64.22 -5.91
N ALA A 49 7.77 -64.75 -5.14
CA ALA A 49 7.55 -65.59 -3.99
C ALA A 49 8.71 -65.51 -2.99
N ALA A 50 8.55 -66.10 -1.80
CA ALA A 50 9.63 -66.21 -0.83
C ALA A 50 10.78 -67.00 -1.48
N HIS A 51 11.98 -66.36 -1.52
CA HIS A 51 13.20 -66.83 -2.16
C HIS A 51 13.25 -66.80 -3.71
N GLU A 52 12.24 -66.26 -4.40
CA GLU A 52 12.22 -66.07 -5.86
C GLU A 52 12.21 -64.59 -6.21
N VAL A 53 13.32 -63.91 -6.03
CA VAL A 53 13.50 -62.49 -6.37
C VAL A 53 14.41 -62.35 -7.57
N ASN A 54 13.97 -61.65 -8.63
CA ASN A 54 14.80 -61.31 -9.79
C ASN A 54 15.67 -60.09 -9.50
N PHE A 55 16.75 -60.25 -8.74
CA PHE A 55 17.68 -59.17 -8.35
C PHE A 55 18.25 -58.39 -9.54
N PRO A 56 18.71 -59.02 -10.66
CA PRO A 56 19.25 -58.25 -11.78
C PRO A 56 18.23 -57.29 -12.41
N GLN A 57 16.97 -57.69 -12.49
CA GLN A 57 15.91 -56.82 -13.02
C GLN A 57 15.50 -55.76 -12.00
N LEU A 58 15.43 -56.13 -10.72
CA LEU A 58 15.11 -55.21 -9.63
C LEU A 58 16.13 -54.05 -9.56
N TRP A 59 17.44 -54.36 -9.62
CA TRP A 59 18.48 -53.33 -9.61
C TRP A 59 18.39 -52.35 -10.79
N LYS A 60 18.05 -52.85 -12.01
CA LYS A 60 17.82 -51.97 -13.17
C LYS A 60 16.63 -51.03 -12.92
N ILE A 61 15.52 -51.53 -12.36
CA ILE A 61 14.34 -50.73 -12.05
C ILE A 61 14.66 -49.67 -10.98
N ILE A 62 15.41 -50.04 -9.92
CA ILE A 62 15.82 -49.08 -8.86
C ILE A 62 16.71 -47.96 -9.45
N LEU A 63 17.63 -48.30 -10.34
CA LEU A 63 18.47 -47.29 -10.97
C LEU A 63 17.65 -46.31 -11.83
N VAL A 64 16.72 -46.84 -12.65
CA VAL A 64 15.80 -46.03 -13.47
C VAL A 64 14.89 -45.20 -12.57
N LEU A 65 14.41 -45.73 -11.46
CA LEU A 65 13.59 -45.04 -10.49
C LEU A 65 14.36 -43.87 -9.87
N ALA A 66 15.59 -44.10 -9.38
CA ALA A 66 16.45 -43.05 -8.81
C ALA A 66 16.72 -41.95 -9.84
N LEU A 67 17.03 -42.32 -11.08
CA LEU A 67 17.27 -41.33 -12.16
C LEU A 67 15.99 -40.52 -12.45
N THR A 68 14.84 -41.19 -12.53
CA THR A 68 13.54 -40.55 -12.80
C THR A 68 13.20 -39.55 -11.71
N ILE A 69 13.42 -39.89 -10.42
CA ILE A 69 13.19 -39.01 -9.29
C ILE A 69 14.16 -37.79 -9.35
N ALA A 70 15.45 -38.04 -9.61
CA ALA A 70 16.44 -36.97 -9.69
C ALA A 70 16.11 -35.99 -10.83
N VAL A 71 15.78 -36.49 -12.01
CA VAL A 71 15.40 -35.65 -13.17
C VAL A 71 14.09 -34.90 -12.89
N SER A 72 13.08 -35.58 -12.31
CA SER A 72 11.83 -34.92 -11.91
C SER A 72 12.06 -33.77 -10.92
N ALA A 73 12.95 -33.97 -9.93
CA ALA A 73 13.28 -32.92 -8.97
C ALA A 73 13.95 -31.70 -9.64
N VAL A 74 14.83 -31.91 -10.62
CA VAL A 74 15.44 -30.84 -11.41
C VAL A 74 14.36 -30.04 -12.17
N PHE A 75 13.43 -30.72 -12.84
CA PHE A 75 12.36 -30.04 -13.57
C PHE A 75 11.41 -29.29 -12.65
N GLN A 76 11.10 -29.83 -11.47
CA GLN A 76 10.29 -29.12 -10.45
C GLN A 76 11.01 -27.90 -9.92
N TRP A 77 12.32 -27.98 -9.70
CA TRP A 77 13.12 -26.84 -9.30
C TRP A 77 13.14 -25.74 -10.37
N LEU A 78 13.34 -26.10 -11.66
CA LEU A 78 13.30 -25.17 -12.79
C LEU A 78 11.90 -24.52 -12.93
N MET A 79 10.83 -25.30 -12.74
CA MET A 79 9.46 -24.78 -12.69
C MET A 79 9.30 -23.72 -11.60
N SER A 80 9.74 -24.03 -10.37
CA SER A 80 9.65 -23.09 -9.24
C SER A 80 10.45 -21.81 -9.50
N LEU A 81 11.60 -21.94 -10.16
CA LEU A 81 12.45 -20.79 -10.52
C LEU A 81 11.76 -19.87 -11.54
N CYS A 82 11.12 -20.47 -12.57
CA CYS A 82 10.32 -19.71 -13.54
C CYS A 82 9.12 -19.04 -12.88
N THR A 83 8.41 -19.74 -11.98
CA THR A 83 7.23 -19.20 -11.29
C THR A 83 7.60 -18.04 -10.38
N ASN A 84 8.67 -18.17 -9.60
CA ASN A 84 9.15 -17.09 -8.72
C ASN A 84 9.58 -15.85 -9.52
N ARG A 85 10.28 -16.03 -10.64
CA ARG A 85 10.64 -14.92 -11.53
C ARG A 85 9.41 -14.24 -12.12
N LEU A 86 8.45 -15.04 -12.60
CA LEU A 86 7.19 -14.52 -13.15
C LEU A 86 6.45 -13.67 -12.12
N ALA A 87 6.29 -14.17 -10.89
CA ALA A 87 5.63 -13.44 -9.81
C ALA A 87 6.39 -12.15 -9.45
N ALA A 88 7.72 -12.23 -9.26
CA ALA A 88 8.54 -11.08 -8.89
C ALA A 88 8.46 -9.95 -9.93
N HIS A 89 8.53 -10.29 -11.24
CA HIS A 89 8.38 -9.30 -12.31
C HIS A 89 6.98 -8.70 -12.35
N THR A 90 5.95 -9.55 -12.26
CA THR A 90 4.55 -9.08 -12.27
C THR A 90 4.27 -8.10 -11.12
N ILE A 91 4.75 -8.42 -9.92
CA ILE A 91 4.54 -7.55 -8.74
C ILE A 91 5.40 -6.29 -8.82
N ARG A 92 6.63 -6.38 -9.34
CA ARG A 92 7.45 -5.20 -9.57
C ARG A 92 6.74 -4.22 -10.51
N ASP A 93 6.24 -4.70 -11.64
CA ASP A 93 5.61 -3.84 -12.64
C ASP A 93 4.30 -3.24 -12.08
N LEU A 94 3.48 -4.02 -11.37
CA LEU A 94 2.29 -3.53 -10.70
C LEU A 94 2.60 -2.48 -9.62
N ARG A 95 3.69 -2.67 -8.86
CA ARG A 95 4.13 -1.70 -7.84
C ARG A 95 4.65 -0.41 -8.48
N CYS A 96 5.38 -0.51 -9.59
CA CYS A 96 5.82 0.65 -10.34
C CYS A 96 4.62 1.45 -10.87
N ASP A 97 3.64 0.79 -11.48
CA ASP A 97 2.44 1.45 -12.00
C ASP A 97 1.65 2.13 -10.88
N LEU A 98 1.46 1.44 -9.73
CA LEU A 98 0.78 2.03 -8.58
C LEU A 98 1.52 3.28 -8.08
N PHE A 99 2.84 3.17 -7.88
CA PHE A 99 3.63 4.28 -7.34
C PHE A 99 3.67 5.46 -8.31
N THR A 100 3.89 5.19 -9.61
CA THR A 100 3.86 6.23 -10.64
C THR A 100 2.50 6.93 -10.67
N HIS A 101 1.41 6.15 -10.61
CA HIS A 101 0.07 6.73 -10.65
C HIS A 101 -0.24 7.56 -9.39
N LEU A 102 0.19 7.11 -8.20
CA LEU A 102 0.04 7.88 -6.96
C LEU A 102 0.71 9.27 -6.99
N GLN A 103 1.75 9.46 -7.83
CA GLN A 103 2.37 10.77 -8.01
C GLN A 103 1.54 11.72 -8.91
N HIS A 104 0.56 11.18 -9.65
CA HIS A 104 -0.23 11.93 -10.62
C HIS A 104 -1.72 12.03 -10.27
N VAL A 105 -2.17 11.39 -9.18
CA VAL A 105 -3.56 11.56 -8.71
C VAL A 105 -3.75 12.92 -8.07
N PRO A 106 -4.95 13.54 -8.22
CA PRO A 106 -5.27 14.80 -7.56
C PRO A 106 -5.10 14.70 -6.03
N LEU A 107 -4.61 15.79 -5.41
CA LEU A 107 -4.44 15.86 -3.95
C LEU A 107 -5.76 15.59 -3.22
N ARG A 108 -6.90 15.94 -3.82
CA ARG A 108 -8.25 15.64 -3.32
C ARG A 108 -8.47 14.15 -3.03
N TYR A 109 -7.92 13.27 -3.87
CA TYR A 109 -8.00 11.82 -3.65
C TYR A 109 -7.16 11.39 -2.44
N ILE A 110 -5.92 11.91 -2.35
CA ILE A 110 -4.98 11.58 -1.26
C ILE A 110 -5.54 12.08 0.08
N ASP A 111 -6.04 13.31 0.13
CA ASP A 111 -6.61 13.91 1.34
C ASP A 111 -7.91 13.21 1.79
N GLY A 112 -8.64 12.61 0.85
CA GLY A 112 -9.84 11.83 1.12
C GLY A 112 -9.59 10.41 1.66
N GLN A 113 -8.33 9.94 1.67
CA GLN A 113 -7.95 8.60 2.11
C GLN A 113 -7.10 8.64 3.39
N ALA A 114 -7.21 7.61 4.22
CA ALA A 114 -6.28 7.46 5.33
C ALA A 114 -4.88 7.13 4.79
N ARG A 115 -3.84 7.86 5.21
CA ARG A 115 -2.45 7.64 4.76
C ARG A 115 -1.98 6.20 4.96
N GLY A 116 -2.34 5.60 6.11
CA GLY A 116 -2.03 4.20 6.41
C GLY A 116 -2.67 3.20 5.43
N ASP A 117 -3.85 3.49 4.90
CA ASP A 117 -4.51 2.65 3.89
C ASP A 117 -3.77 2.69 2.55
N LEU A 118 -3.34 3.87 2.09
CA LEU A 118 -2.55 3.99 0.86
C LEU A 118 -1.20 3.26 0.97
N ILE A 119 -0.51 3.39 2.11
CA ILE A 119 0.74 2.66 2.39
C ILE A 119 0.45 1.15 2.44
N GLY A 120 -0.64 0.73 3.09
CA GLY A 120 -1.08 -0.65 3.14
C GLY A 120 -1.32 -1.25 1.75
N ARG A 121 -1.91 -0.50 0.82
CA ARG A 121 -2.10 -0.91 -0.59
C ARG A 121 -0.76 -1.09 -1.33
N ALA A 122 0.22 -0.22 -1.08
CA ALA A 122 1.53 -0.27 -1.74
C ALA A 122 2.44 -1.39 -1.20
N VAL A 123 2.28 -1.80 0.06
CA VAL A 123 3.13 -2.79 0.72
C VAL A 123 2.37 -4.10 0.95
N SER A 124 1.44 -4.12 1.89
CA SER A 124 0.78 -5.36 2.35
C SER A 124 -0.13 -5.98 1.28
N ASP A 125 -0.90 -5.17 0.54
CA ASP A 125 -1.75 -5.71 -0.52
C ASP A 125 -0.94 -6.28 -1.67
N MET A 126 0.22 -5.70 -1.99
CA MET A 126 1.14 -6.24 -2.99
C MET A 126 1.72 -7.59 -2.58
N GLU A 127 2.03 -7.80 -1.30
CA GLU A 127 2.49 -9.10 -0.78
C GLU A 127 1.37 -10.15 -0.88
N ILE A 128 0.15 -9.81 -0.46
CA ILE A 128 -1.00 -10.71 -0.56
C ILE A 128 -1.30 -11.09 -2.02
N ILE A 129 -1.16 -10.14 -2.96
CA ILE A 129 -1.32 -10.43 -4.39
C ILE A 129 -0.21 -11.36 -4.86
N SER A 130 1.05 -11.12 -4.46
CA SER A 130 2.20 -11.96 -4.83
C SER A 130 2.01 -13.39 -4.38
N ASP A 131 1.75 -13.60 -3.10
CA ASP A 131 1.65 -14.92 -2.50
C ASP A 131 0.43 -15.69 -3.04
N GLY A 132 -0.72 -15.05 -3.08
CA GLY A 132 -1.94 -15.66 -3.59
C GLY A 132 -1.87 -15.97 -5.08
N PHE A 133 -1.24 -15.12 -5.89
CA PHE A 133 -1.04 -15.38 -7.32
C PHE A 133 -0.04 -16.50 -7.54
N LEU A 134 1.12 -16.47 -6.86
CA LEU A 134 2.16 -17.50 -6.96
C LEU A 134 1.62 -18.87 -6.59
N GLN A 135 0.95 -18.97 -5.44
CA GLN A 135 0.45 -20.22 -4.91
C GLN A 135 -0.72 -20.74 -5.74
N ALA A 136 -1.71 -19.88 -6.05
CA ALA A 136 -2.85 -20.26 -6.86
C ALA A 136 -2.44 -20.74 -8.25
N PHE A 137 -1.53 -20.03 -8.91
CA PHE A 137 -1.10 -20.36 -10.26
C PHE A 137 -0.29 -21.67 -10.29
N THR A 138 0.65 -21.84 -9.35
CA THR A 138 1.46 -23.06 -9.24
C THR A 138 0.58 -24.28 -8.95
N GLN A 139 -0.29 -24.20 -7.94
CA GLN A 139 -1.14 -25.31 -7.55
C GLN A 139 -2.22 -25.64 -8.60
N PHE A 140 -2.74 -24.62 -9.29
CA PHE A 140 -3.68 -24.85 -10.39
C PHE A 140 -3.03 -25.63 -11.54
N VAL A 141 -1.84 -25.18 -12.00
CA VAL A 141 -1.15 -25.83 -13.12
C VAL A 141 -0.70 -27.24 -12.76
N THR A 142 -0.03 -27.41 -11.62
CA THR A 142 0.41 -28.76 -11.18
C THR A 142 -0.77 -29.66 -10.86
N GLY A 143 -1.84 -29.12 -10.26
CA GLY A 143 -3.05 -29.87 -9.96
C GLY A 143 -3.76 -30.39 -11.21
N VAL A 144 -3.91 -29.55 -12.24
CA VAL A 144 -4.51 -29.96 -13.52
C VAL A 144 -3.67 -31.05 -14.19
N PHE A 145 -2.34 -30.89 -14.27
CA PHE A 145 -1.46 -31.91 -14.85
C PHE A 145 -1.47 -33.22 -14.04
N THR A 146 -1.53 -33.13 -12.71
CA THR A 146 -1.63 -34.31 -11.84
C THR A 146 -2.95 -35.04 -12.04
N ILE A 147 -4.10 -34.33 -12.06
CA ILE A 147 -5.41 -34.97 -12.27
C ILE A 147 -5.48 -35.64 -13.64
N LEU A 148 -5.09 -34.91 -14.72
CA LEU A 148 -5.13 -35.47 -16.07
C LEU A 148 -4.15 -36.65 -16.24
N GLY A 149 -2.92 -36.46 -15.74
CA GLY A 149 -1.88 -37.48 -15.85
C GLY A 149 -2.21 -38.73 -15.03
N THR A 150 -2.66 -38.61 -13.77
CA THR A 150 -3.08 -39.77 -12.96
C THR A 150 -4.24 -40.50 -13.61
N LEU A 151 -5.23 -39.77 -14.14
CA LEU A 151 -6.36 -40.36 -14.84
C LEU A 151 -5.91 -41.19 -16.06
N ILE A 152 -5.02 -40.65 -16.88
CA ILE A 152 -4.46 -41.38 -18.04
C ILE A 152 -3.75 -42.65 -17.57
N PHE A 153 -2.85 -42.56 -16.58
CA PHE A 153 -2.14 -43.76 -16.08
C PHE A 153 -3.07 -44.80 -15.45
N MET A 154 -4.07 -44.35 -14.69
CA MET A 154 -5.08 -45.30 -14.12
C MET A 154 -5.88 -46.01 -15.20
N LEU A 155 -6.27 -45.32 -16.29
CA LEU A 155 -6.98 -45.92 -17.43
C LEU A 155 -6.12 -46.96 -18.15
N THR A 156 -4.79 -46.78 -18.20
CA THR A 156 -3.91 -47.80 -18.82
C THR A 156 -3.76 -49.07 -17.96
N ILE A 157 -3.98 -48.98 -16.65
CA ILE A 157 -3.89 -50.13 -15.74
C ILE A 157 -5.22 -50.88 -15.71
N ASN A 158 -6.31 -50.19 -15.33
CA ASN A 158 -7.63 -50.81 -15.27
C ASN A 158 -8.76 -49.78 -15.37
N VAL A 159 -9.50 -49.81 -16.49
CA VAL A 159 -10.58 -48.84 -16.76
C VAL A 159 -11.70 -48.92 -15.73
N ARG A 160 -12.06 -50.15 -15.29
CA ARG A 160 -13.23 -50.36 -14.40
C ARG A 160 -12.97 -49.83 -12.99
N ILE A 161 -11.78 -50.07 -12.44
CA ILE A 161 -11.40 -49.53 -11.12
C ILE A 161 -11.23 -48.01 -11.21
N THR A 162 -10.75 -47.48 -12.36
CA THR A 162 -10.65 -46.03 -12.60
C THR A 162 -12.03 -45.37 -12.53
N ILE A 163 -13.05 -45.95 -13.18
CA ILE A 163 -14.42 -45.41 -13.11
C ILE A 163 -14.92 -45.37 -11.65
N LEU A 164 -14.62 -46.39 -10.85
CA LEU A 164 -14.98 -46.40 -9.43
C LEU A 164 -14.35 -45.22 -8.69
N VAL A 165 -13.06 -44.97 -8.88
CA VAL A 165 -12.36 -43.84 -8.25
C VAL A 165 -12.98 -42.51 -8.67
N VAL A 166 -13.24 -42.32 -9.98
CA VAL A 166 -13.82 -41.09 -10.52
C VAL A 166 -15.21 -40.82 -9.96
N ILE A 167 -16.04 -41.87 -9.77
CA ILE A 167 -17.39 -41.75 -9.18
C ILE A 167 -17.32 -41.42 -7.67
N LEU A 168 -16.35 -41.98 -6.95
CA LEU A 168 -16.24 -41.80 -5.50
C LEU A 168 -15.58 -40.44 -5.11
N THR A 169 -14.70 -39.89 -5.96
CA THR A 169 -13.98 -38.65 -5.65
C THR A 169 -14.89 -37.44 -5.39
N PRO A 170 -16.01 -37.21 -6.13
CA PRO A 170 -16.92 -36.10 -5.83
C PRO A 170 -17.52 -36.15 -4.42
N ILE A 171 -17.61 -37.30 -3.80
CA ILE A 171 -18.09 -37.43 -2.41
C ILE A 171 -17.16 -36.69 -1.46
N SER A 172 -15.84 -36.85 -1.64
CA SER A 172 -14.84 -36.12 -0.84
C SER A 172 -14.97 -34.60 -1.01
N LEU A 173 -15.19 -34.13 -2.25
CA LEU A 173 -15.42 -32.71 -2.55
C LEU A 173 -16.69 -32.18 -1.91
N LEU A 174 -17.80 -32.89 -1.99
CA LEU A 174 -19.07 -32.50 -1.39
C LEU A 174 -18.96 -32.39 0.13
N VAL A 175 -18.28 -33.33 0.78
CA VAL A 175 -18.04 -33.33 2.21
C VAL A 175 -17.17 -32.13 2.60
N ALA A 176 -16.05 -31.87 1.89
CA ALA A 176 -15.18 -30.72 2.13
C ALA A 176 -15.94 -29.41 1.93
N ALA A 177 -16.71 -29.26 0.87
CA ALA A 177 -17.51 -28.06 0.61
C ALA A 177 -18.55 -27.81 1.69
N LYS A 178 -19.21 -28.83 2.19
CA LYS A 178 -20.20 -28.74 3.30
C LYS A 178 -19.55 -28.23 4.60
N ILE A 179 -18.39 -28.78 4.95
CA ILE A 179 -17.65 -28.36 6.15
C ILE A 179 -17.19 -26.90 6.01
N THR A 180 -16.62 -26.53 4.84
CA THR A 180 -16.21 -25.16 4.55
C THR A 180 -17.37 -24.17 4.65
N GLN A 181 -18.55 -24.54 4.14
CA GLN A 181 -19.75 -23.73 4.26
C GLN A 181 -20.19 -23.53 5.73
N MET A 182 -20.11 -24.58 6.54
CA MET A 182 -20.44 -24.50 7.97
C MET A 182 -19.43 -23.65 8.76
N SER A 183 -18.16 -23.70 8.41
CA SER A 183 -17.10 -22.96 9.09
C SER A 183 -17.08 -21.46 8.77
N ARG A 184 -17.61 -21.06 7.59
CA ARG A 184 -17.55 -19.67 7.08
C ARG A 184 -18.09 -18.64 8.09
N SER A 185 -19.23 -18.90 8.70
CA SER A 185 -19.84 -17.99 9.69
C SER A 185 -18.95 -17.81 10.92
N SER A 186 -18.30 -18.88 11.38
CA SER A 186 -17.40 -18.83 12.53
C SER A 186 -16.10 -18.07 12.22
N TYR A 187 -15.57 -18.23 11.01
CA TYR A 187 -14.40 -17.48 10.55
C TYR A 187 -14.69 -15.99 10.44
N LEU A 188 -15.83 -15.58 9.88
CA LEU A 188 -16.23 -14.18 9.81
C LEU A 188 -16.32 -13.54 11.20
N LYS A 189 -17.03 -14.20 12.13
CA LYS A 189 -17.14 -13.71 13.52
C LYS A 189 -15.80 -13.60 14.24
N SER A 190 -14.90 -14.56 14.00
CA SER A 190 -13.53 -14.51 14.56
C SER A 190 -12.70 -13.38 13.95
N SER A 191 -12.88 -13.11 12.64
CA SER A 191 -12.23 -11.98 11.96
C SER A 191 -12.71 -10.64 12.49
N ASP A 192 -14.02 -10.48 12.69
CA ASP A 192 -14.63 -9.26 13.25
C ASP A 192 -14.14 -9.02 14.69
N ALA A 193 -14.12 -10.07 15.53
CA ALA A 193 -13.61 -9.98 16.90
C ALA A 193 -12.11 -9.63 16.93
N ARG A 194 -11.31 -10.16 16.01
CA ARG A 194 -9.88 -9.80 15.87
C ARG A 194 -9.70 -8.34 15.46
N GLY A 195 -10.51 -7.85 14.53
CA GLY A 195 -10.51 -6.46 14.11
C GLY A 195 -10.87 -5.51 15.26
N ALA A 196 -11.90 -5.85 16.04
CA ALA A 196 -12.32 -5.05 17.19
C ALA A 196 -11.24 -5.01 18.30
N LEU A 197 -10.60 -6.16 18.60
CA LEU A 197 -9.48 -6.20 19.54
C LEU A 197 -8.28 -5.39 19.03
N GLY A 198 -7.95 -5.52 17.73
CA GLY A 198 -6.86 -4.76 17.11
C GLY A 198 -7.09 -3.25 17.22
N GLY A 199 -8.28 -2.77 16.93
CA GLY A 199 -8.65 -1.36 17.09
C GLY A 199 -8.52 -0.86 18.53
N LEU A 200 -8.95 -1.66 19.53
CA LEU A 200 -8.75 -1.31 20.94
C LEU A 200 -7.27 -1.22 21.32
N VAL A 201 -6.45 -2.16 20.85
CA VAL A 201 -5.00 -2.18 21.13
C VAL A 201 -4.33 -0.94 20.51
N GLU A 202 -4.66 -0.61 19.27
CA GLU A 202 -4.15 0.58 18.59
C GLU A 202 -4.56 1.87 19.35
N GLU A 203 -5.82 1.99 19.78
CA GLU A 203 -6.31 3.11 20.57
C GLU A 203 -5.55 3.26 21.89
N MET A 204 -5.39 2.16 22.65
CA MET A 204 -4.77 2.20 23.98
C MET A 204 -3.24 2.42 23.89
N ILE A 205 -2.54 1.78 22.94
CA ILE A 205 -1.11 1.96 22.76
C ILE A 205 -0.81 3.32 22.16
N GLY A 206 -1.57 3.76 21.16
CA GLY A 206 -1.41 5.09 20.55
C GLY A 206 -1.61 6.22 21.55
N SER A 207 -2.51 6.03 22.52
CA SER A 207 -2.81 6.99 23.57
C SER A 207 -2.20 6.63 24.93
N GLN A 208 -1.11 5.85 24.98
CA GLN A 208 -0.52 5.33 26.23
C GLN A 208 -0.21 6.42 27.27
N LYS A 209 0.24 7.62 26.81
CA LYS A 209 0.48 8.76 27.72
C LYS A 209 -0.80 9.21 28.41
N VAL A 210 -1.93 9.19 27.72
CA VAL A 210 -3.25 9.57 28.26
C VAL A 210 -3.73 8.49 29.23
N VAL A 211 -3.63 7.21 28.84
CA VAL A 211 -3.95 6.07 29.72
C VAL A 211 -3.22 6.20 31.06
N LYS A 212 -1.90 6.46 31.01
CA LYS A 212 -1.07 6.66 32.21
C LYS A 212 -1.44 7.91 33.00
N ALA A 213 -1.67 9.05 32.33
CA ALA A 213 -2.00 10.31 32.99
C ALA A 213 -3.32 10.26 33.76
N PHE A 214 -4.28 9.48 33.29
CA PHE A 214 -5.59 9.31 33.92
C PHE A 214 -5.75 8.05 34.75
N THR A 215 -4.67 7.27 34.94
CA THR A 215 -4.67 6.00 35.71
C THR A 215 -5.78 5.06 35.21
N TYR A 216 -5.87 4.92 33.87
CA TYR A 216 -6.95 4.18 33.20
C TYR A 216 -6.58 2.71 32.92
N GLU A 217 -5.41 2.23 33.41
CA GLU A 217 -4.84 0.92 33.10
C GLU A 217 -5.81 -0.22 33.42
N ASP A 218 -6.35 -0.25 34.62
CA ASP A 218 -7.26 -1.32 35.06
C ASP A 218 -8.51 -1.43 34.18
N ARG A 219 -9.08 -0.27 33.78
CA ARG A 219 -10.22 -0.24 32.86
C ARG A 219 -9.85 -0.62 31.45
N ALA A 220 -8.66 -0.25 30.98
CA ALA A 220 -8.16 -0.66 29.69
C ALA A 220 -7.96 -2.18 29.62
N GLU A 221 -7.46 -2.79 30.72
CA GLU A 221 -7.28 -4.24 30.84
C GLU A 221 -8.64 -4.96 30.88
N GLU A 222 -9.62 -4.45 31.64
CA GLU A 222 -10.97 -5.00 31.69
C GLU A 222 -11.62 -5.00 30.29
N ARG A 223 -11.49 -3.88 29.54
CA ARG A 223 -11.99 -3.80 28.16
C ARG A 223 -11.26 -4.78 27.26
N PHE A 224 -9.93 -4.89 27.39
CA PHE A 224 -9.13 -5.84 26.62
C PHE A 224 -9.57 -7.28 26.89
N ASP A 225 -9.79 -7.66 28.13
CA ASP A 225 -10.22 -9.01 28.52
C ASP A 225 -11.60 -9.35 27.95
N ALA A 226 -12.51 -8.39 27.90
CA ALA A 226 -13.83 -8.59 27.28
C ALA A 226 -13.70 -8.92 25.77
N TYR A 227 -12.94 -8.13 25.02
CA TYR A 227 -12.70 -8.36 23.60
C TYR A 227 -11.90 -9.64 23.35
N ASN A 228 -10.89 -9.92 24.19
CA ASN A 228 -10.04 -11.11 24.08
C ASN A 228 -10.84 -12.40 24.38
N THR A 229 -11.75 -12.35 25.32
CA THR A 229 -12.67 -13.47 25.64
C THR A 229 -13.61 -13.77 24.45
N GLU A 230 -14.15 -12.72 23.80
CA GLU A 230 -14.97 -12.94 22.60
C GLU A 230 -14.15 -13.46 21.42
N LEU A 231 -12.92 -12.97 21.24
CA LEU A 231 -11.99 -13.51 20.24
C LEU A 231 -11.64 -14.97 20.55
N GLN A 232 -11.36 -15.32 21.80
CA GLN A 232 -11.10 -16.71 22.22
C GLN A 232 -12.31 -17.61 21.87
N ARG A 233 -13.52 -17.19 22.22
CA ARG A 233 -14.75 -17.97 21.97
C ARG A 233 -15.03 -18.18 20.48
N THR A 234 -14.93 -17.11 19.69
CA THR A 234 -15.18 -17.16 18.25
C THR A 234 -14.04 -17.85 17.51
N GLY A 235 -12.79 -17.59 17.92
CA GLY A 235 -11.57 -18.18 17.39
C GLY A 235 -11.51 -19.70 17.63
N ALA A 236 -11.86 -20.16 18.84
CA ALA A 236 -11.90 -21.59 19.14
C ALA A 236 -12.89 -22.34 18.24
N LYS A 237 -14.07 -21.77 17.98
CA LYS A 237 -15.05 -22.34 17.03
C LYS A 237 -14.53 -22.33 15.59
N ALA A 238 -13.93 -21.24 15.15
CA ALA A 238 -13.36 -21.14 13.81
C ALA A 238 -12.24 -22.18 13.61
N THR A 239 -11.33 -22.28 14.58
CA THR A 239 -10.23 -23.26 14.57
C THR A 239 -10.73 -24.69 14.60
N PHE A 240 -11.75 -25.00 15.40
CA PHE A 240 -12.38 -26.33 15.44
C PHE A 240 -12.91 -26.73 14.07
N PHE A 241 -13.74 -25.90 13.43
CA PHE A 241 -14.28 -26.21 12.10
C PHE A 241 -13.20 -26.25 11.03
N GLY A 242 -12.19 -25.40 11.09
CA GLY A 242 -11.06 -25.44 10.19
C GLY A 242 -10.24 -26.71 10.32
N SER A 243 -9.96 -27.12 11.57
CA SER A 243 -9.15 -28.29 11.87
C SER A 243 -9.85 -29.61 11.52
N ILE A 244 -11.19 -29.69 11.61
CA ILE A 244 -11.94 -30.92 11.32
C ILE A 244 -12.00 -31.25 9.81
N THR A 245 -11.77 -30.25 8.95
CA THR A 245 -11.81 -30.43 7.49
C THR A 245 -10.80 -31.47 7.03
N ASN A 246 -9.55 -31.37 7.46
CA ASN A 246 -8.49 -32.30 7.08
C ASN A 246 -8.70 -33.73 7.57
N PRO A 247 -9.02 -34.00 8.85
CA PRO A 247 -9.33 -35.36 9.30
C PRO A 247 -10.50 -36.00 8.56
N VAL A 248 -11.60 -35.27 8.32
CA VAL A 248 -12.78 -35.79 7.65
C VAL A 248 -12.50 -36.11 6.18
N THR A 249 -11.81 -35.20 5.46
CA THR A 249 -11.44 -35.47 4.07
C THR A 249 -10.47 -36.65 3.97
N ARG A 250 -9.49 -36.76 4.90
CA ARG A 250 -8.60 -37.94 4.97
C ARG A 250 -9.35 -39.21 5.27
N PHE A 251 -10.35 -39.18 6.14
CA PHE A 251 -11.19 -40.35 6.42
C PHE A 251 -11.98 -40.81 5.17
N VAL A 252 -12.61 -39.88 4.45
CA VAL A 252 -13.30 -40.17 3.19
C VAL A 252 -12.34 -40.73 2.16
N ASN A 253 -11.15 -40.15 2.00
CA ASN A 253 -10.13 -40.65 1.09
C ASN A 253 -9.61 -42.03 1.49
N ALA A 254 -9.50 -42.34 2.79
CA ALA A 254 -9.15 -43.66 3.28
C ALA A 254 -10.24 -44.70 2.95
N LEU A 255 -11.52 -44.33 3.00
CA LEU A 255 -12.60 -45.18 2.54
C LEU A 255 -12.54 -45.49 1.03
N ILE A 256 -12.25 -44.46 0.22
CA ILE A 256 -12.04 -44.62 -1.23
C ILE A 256 -10.84 -45.54 -1.48
N TYR A 257 -9.73 -45.30 -0.76
CA TYR A 257 -8.53 -46.13 -0.84
C TYR A 257 -8.81 -47.59 -0.46
N ALA A 258 -9.57 -47.84 0.62
CA ALA A 258 -9.98 -49.16 1.05
C ALA A 258 -10.88 -49.86 0.00
N ALA A 259 -11.86 -49.13 -0.56
CA ALA A 259 -12.71 -49.66 -1.63
C ALA A 259 -11.90 -50.07 -2.88
N VAL A 260 -10.94 -49.23 -3.29
CA VAL A 260 -10.02 -49.54 -4.38
C VAL A 260 -9.14 -50.75 -4.04
N GLY A 261 -8.64 -50.82 -2.80
CA GLY A 261 -7.84 -51.95 -2.31
C GLY A 261 -8.59 -53.27 -2.37
N VAL A 262 -9.83 -53.27 -1.89
CA VAL A 262 -10.70 -54.49 -1.93
C VAL A 262 -11.01 -54.90 -3.38
N CYS A 263 -11.46 -53.96 -4.22
CA CYS A 263 -11.74 -54.24 -5.63
C CYS A 263 -10.49 -54.68 -6.39
N GLY A 264 -9.34 -54.06 -6.12
CA GLY A 264 -8.07 -54.43 -6.73
C GLY A 264 -7.55 -55.79 -6.24
N ALA A 265 -7.70 -56.12 -4.96
CA ALA A 265 -7.37 -57.46 -4.43
C ALA A 265 -8.24 -58.57 -5.06
N LEU A 266 -9.53 -58.31 -5.19
CA LEU A 266 -10.45 -59.22 -5.88
C LEU A 266 -10.06 -59.39 -7.37
N ALA A 267 -9.61 -58.33 -8.03
CA ALA A 267 -9.08 -58.39 -9.39
C ALA A 267 -7.77 -59.20 -9.47
N ALA A 268 -6.89 -59.08 -8.49
CA ALA A 268 -5.63 -59.82 -8.44
C ALA A 268 -5.81 -61.33 -8.22
N THR A 269 -6.88 -61.75 -7.52
CA THR A 269 -7.20 -63.17 -7.34
C THR A 269 -7.80 -63.83 -8.59
N GLY A 270 -8.21 -63.05 -9.60
CA GLY A 270 -8.84 -63.53 -10.83
C GLY A 270 -10.27 -64.10 -10.65
N ASN A 271 -10.86 -64.03 -9.43
CA ASN A 271 -12.13 -64.61 -9.10
C ASN A 271 -13.34 -63.77 -9.53
N VAL A 272 -13.15 -62.58 -9.99
CA VAL A 272 -14.23 -61.66 -10.40
C VAL A 272 -14.02 -61.22 -11.85
N PRO A 273 -14.65 -61.94 -12.83
CA PRO A 273 -14.47 -61.63 -14.27
C PRO A 273 -14.86 -60.19 -14.65
N LEU A 274 -15.76 -59.59 -13.86
CA LEU A 274 -16.29 -58.25 -14.08
C LEU A 274 -15.24 -57.13 -13.89
N ILE A 275 -14.17 -57.36 -13.09
CA ILE A 275 -13.17 -56.32 -12.77
C ILE A 275 -11.91 -56.47 -13.64
N GLY A 276 -11.65 -57.65 -14.22
CA GLY A 276 -10.43 -57.98 -14.95
C GLY A 276 -9.29 -58.41 -14.02
N VAL A 277 -8.18 -58.89 -14.57
CA VAL A 277 -7.03 -59.38 -13.79
C VAL A 277 -5.95 -58.30 -13.77
N ILE A 278 -5.38 -58.06 -12.60
CA ILE A 278 -4.24 -57.13 -12.39
C ILE A 278 -3.15 -57.82 -11.57
N THR A 279 -1.88 -57.41 -11.71
CA THR A 279 -0.78 -57.89 -10.87
C THR A 279 -0.77 -57.19 -9.51
N VAL A 280 -0.05 -57.74 -8.54
CA VAL A 280 0.13 -57.10 -7.21
C VAL A 280 0.84 -55.74 -7.34
N GLY A 281 1.83 -55.66 -8.25
CA GLY A 281 2.53 -54.40 -8.52
C GLY A 281 1.64 -53.38 -9.22
N GLN A 282 0.75 -53.82 -10.12
CA GLN A 282 -0.26 -52.94 -10.71
C GLN A 282 -1.25 -52.40 -9.67
N LEU A 283 -1.66 -53.24 -8.71
CA LEU A 283 -2.48 -52.80 -7.58
C LEU A 283 -1.79 -51.76 -6.73
N ALA A 284 -0.51 -51.98 -6.40
CA ALA A 284 0.29 -50.99 -5.64
C ALA A 284 0.42 -49.64 -6.37
N SER A 285 0.66 -49.69 -7.70
CA SER A 285 0.67 -48.48 -8.54
C SER A 285 -0.69 -47.78 -8.54
N PHE A 286 -1.78 -48.54 -8.69
CA PHE A 286 -3.12 -47.99 -8.74
C PHE A 286 -3.53 -47.30 -7.43
N LEU A 287 -3.21 -47.90 -6.27
CA LEU A 287 -3.45 -47.31 -4.96
C LEU A 287 -2.69 -46.00 -4.78
N THR A 288 -1.45 -45.92 -5.28
CA THR A 288 -0.67 -44.70 -5.27
C THR A 288 -1.32 -43.61 -6.14
N TYR A 289 -1.78 -43.97 -7.35
CA TYR A 289 -2.48 -43.03 -8.23
C TYR A 289 -3.82 -42.57 -7.65
N ALA A 290 -4.60 -43.44 -7.03
CA ALA A 290 -5.86 -43.05 -6.38
C ALA A 290 -5.63 -41.99 -5.31
N ASN A 291 -4.54 -42.08 -4.54
CA ASN A 291 -4.16 -41.08 -3.56
C ASN A 291 -3.68 -39.80 -4.24
N GLN A 292 -2.83 -39.87 -5.27
CA GLN A 292 -2.35 -38.69 -6.02
C GLN A 292 -3.48 -37.98 -6.77
N TYR A 293 -4.48 -38.71 -7.28
CA TYR A 293 -5.65 -38.13 -7.95
C TYR A 293 -6.52 -37.28 -7.01
N THR A 294 -6.70 -37.75 -5.77
CA THR A 294 -7.53 -37.02 -4.79
C THR A 294 -6.86 -35.84 -4.14
N LYS A 295 -5.53 -35.80 -4.13
CA LYS A 295 -4.74 -34.73 -3.46
C LYS A 295 -5.04 -33.32 -3.96
N PRO A 296 -5.03 -33.00 -5.28
CA PRO A 296 -5.32 -31.65 -5.76
C PRO A 296 -6.72 -31.14 -5.39
N PHE A 297 -7.71 -32.03 -5.32
CA PHE A 297 -9.06 -31.64 -4.92
C PHE A 297 -9.15 -31.19 -3.45
N ASN A 298 -8.32 -31.77 -2.57
CA ASN A 298 -8.25 -31.37 -1.17
C ASN A 298 -7.55 -30.00 -1.01
N GLU A 299 -6.58 -29.70 -1.88
CA GLU A 299 -5.82 -28.45 -1.88
C GLU A 299 -6.60 -27.28 -2.48
N ILE A 300 -7.57 -27.53 -3.38
CA ILE A 300 -8.38 -26.51 -4.06
C ILE A 300 -9.01 -25.50 -3.07
N SER A 301 -9.51 -25.98 -1.93
CA SER A 301 -10.17 -25.10 -0.96
C SER A 301 -9.23 -24.00 -0.41
N GLY A 302 -7.98 -24.35 -0.12
CA GLY A 302 -6.95 -23.39 0.32
C GLY A 302 -6.60 -22.40 -0.78
N VAL A 303 -6.36 -22.91 -1.98
CA VAL A 303 -6.04 -22.11 -3.17
C VAL A 303 -7.14 -21.09 -3.49
N VAL A 304 -8.40 -21.51 -3.42
CA VAL A 304 -9.55 -20.61 -3.68
C VAL A 304 -9.62 -19.49 -2.64
N ALA A 305 -9.37 -19.78 -1.37
CA ALA A 305 -9.38 -18.76 -0.32
C ALA A 305 -8.25 -17.73 -0.51
N GLU A 306 -7.03 -18.18 -0.79
CA GLU A 306 -5.89 -17.29 -1.05
C GLU A 306 -6.08 -16.48 -2.33
N LEU A 307 -6.61 -17.08 -3.39
CA LEU A 307 -6.95 -16.36 -4.60
C LEU A 307 -8.04 -15.30 -4.36
N GLN A 308 -9.03 -15.58 -3.51
CA GLN A 308 -10.04 -14.57 -3.13
C GLN A 308 -9.42 -13.40 -2.38
N ASN A 309 -8.51 -13.66 -1.46
CA ASN A 309 -7.77 -12.61 -0.74
C ASN A 309 -6.92 -11.77 -1.71
N ALA A 310 -6.15 -12.42 -2.59
CA ALA A 310 -5.35 -11.74 -3.60
C ALA A 310 -6.21 -10.89 -4.55
N VAL A 311 -7.38 -11.38 -4.96
CA VAL A 311 -8.33 -10.62 -5.80
C VAL A 311 -8.92 -9.44 -5.05
N ALA A 312 -9.20 -9.57 -3.75
CA ALA A 312 -9.69 -8.47 -2.93
C ALA A 312 -8.63 -7.35 -2.78
N SER A 313 -7.38 -7.73 -2.48
CA SER A 313 -6.25 -6.81 -2.44
C SER A 313 -5.97 -6.15 -3.81
N ALA A 314 -6.01 -6.94 -4.88
CA ALA A 314 -5.85 -6.40 -6.23
C ALA A 314 -6.95 -5.40 -6.62
N LYS A 315 -8.18 -5.59 -6.17
CA LYS A 315 -9.24 -4.59 -6.38
C LYS A 315 -8.93 -3.26 -5.71
N ARG A 316 -8.39 -3.28 -4.47
CA ARG A 316 -7.99 -2.06 -3.76
C ARG A 316 -6.85 -1.34 -4.47
N VAL A 317 -5.85 -2.10 -4.94
CA VAL A 317 -4.73 -1.57 -5.72
C VAL A 317 -5.21 -0.98 -7.04
N PHE A 318 -6.03 -1.72 -7.80
CA PHE A 318 -6.56 -1.22 -9.06
C PHE A 318 -7.49 -0.03 -8.90
N ALA A 319 -8.20 0.10 -7.79
CA ALA A 319 -9.01 1.27 -7.51
C ALA A 319 -8.16 2.56 -7.42
N VAL A 320 -6.90 2.45 -6.98
CA VAL A 320 -5.96 3.58 -7.03
C VAL A 320 -5.46 3.82 -8.45
N ILE A 321 -5.05 2.76 -9.15
CA ILE A 321 -4.52 2.87 -10.52
C ILE A 321 -5.58 3.38 -11.52
N ASP A 322 -6.86 3.13 -11.25
CA ASP A 322 -7.98 3.55 -12.10
C ASP A 322 -8.54 4.92 -11.74
N GLU A 323 -8.06 5.52 -10.63
CA GLU A 323 -8.44 6.88 -10.26
C GLU A 323 -7.99 7.83 -11.38
N PRO A 324 -8.83 8.77 -11.82
CA PRO A 324 -8.39 9.75 -12.81
C PRO A 324 -7.16 10.54 -12.30
N ALA A 325 -6.11 10.56 -13.12
CA ALA A 325 -4.97 11.44 -12.87
C ALA A 325 -5.38 12.91 -12.93
N GLU A 326 -4.57 13.80 -12.36
CA GLU A 326 -4.73 15.24 -12.62
C GLU A 326 -4.81 15.49 -14.13
N SER A 327 -5.60 16.50 -14.51
CA SER A 327 -5.72 16.88 -15.92
C SER A 327 -4.33 17.13 -16.52
N ASP A 328 -4.06 16.52 -17.68
CA ASP A 328 -2.82 16.77 -18.40
C ASP A 328 -2.76 18.25 -18.82
N ASP A 329 -1.79 18.95 -18.29
CA ASP A 329 -1.54 20.37 -18.58
C ASP A 329 -0.33 20.59 -19.51
N SER A 330 0.31 19.51 -20.00
CA SER A 330 1.43 19.58 -20.96
C SER A 330 1.13 20.43 -22.21
N PRO A 331 -0.13 20.49 -22.73
CA PRO A 331 -0.45 21.35 -23.86
C PRO A 331 -0.57 22.83 -23.50
N LEU A 332 -0.65 23.16 -22.20
CA LEU A 332 -0.78 24.55 -21.76
C LEU A 332 0.56 25.29 -21.85
N PRO A 333 0.56 26.60 -22.06
CA PRO A 333 1.78 27.39 -22.01
C PRO A 333 2.35 27.44 -20.59
N GLU A 334 3.63 27.67 -20.48
CA GLU A 334 4.25 28.04 -19.22
C GLU A 334 3.84 29.47 -18.79
N LEU A 335 3.88 29.74 -17.51
CA LEU A 335 3.68 31.10 -16.98
C LEU A 335 4.89 31.96 -17.38
N GLU A 336 4.71 32.85 -18.37
CA GLU A 336 5.82 33.60 -18.97
C GLU A 336 6.39 34.68 -18.03
N HIS A 337 5.55 35.30 -17.22
CA HIS A 337 5.94 36.35 -16.28
C HIS A 337 5.36 36.12 -14.92
N CYS A 338 6.21 36.19 -13.90
CA CYS A 338 5.82 36.13 -12.51
C CYS A 338 6.40 37.35 -11.78
N ASP A 339 5.69 38.47 -11.92
CA ASP A 339 6.12 39.80 -11.40
C ASP A 339 5.73 40.06 -9.94
N GLY A 340 5.07 39.09 -9.31
CA GLY A 340 4.58 39.24 -7.93
C GLY A 340 3.21 39.89 -7.82
N THR A 341 2.51 40.16 -8.94
CA THR A 341 1.12 40.64 -8.92
C THR A 341 0.14 39.47 -9.03
N MET A 342 -0.99 39.57 -8.34
CA MET A 342 -2.03 38.52 -8.36
C MET A 342 -3.41 39.14 -8.20
N GLN A 343 -4.39 38.55 -8.90
CA GLN A 343 -5.79 38.95 -8.79
C GLN A 343 -6.68 37.69 -8.62
N LEU A 344 -7.55 37.77 -7.64
CA LEU A 344 -8.64 36.80 -7.44
C LEU A 344 -9.97 37.48 -7.71
N SER A 345 -10.75 36.95 -8.63
CA SER A 345 -12.02 37.52 -9.08
C SER A 345 -13.14 36.52 -8.93
N HIS A 346 -14.08 36.81 -8.05
CA HIS A 346 -15.30 36.03 -7.80
C HIS A 346 -15.04 34.53 -7.54
N VAL A 347 -13.94 34.20 -6.86
CA VAL A 347 -13.50 32.83 -6.62
C VAL A 347 -14.51 32.11 -5.73
N LYS A 348 -14.90 30.91 -6.15
CA LYS A 348 -15.81 29.99 -5.46
C LYS A 348 -15.14 28.65 -5.30
N PHE A 349 -15.31 28.01 -4.15
CA PHE A 349 -14.72 26.71 -3.91
C PHE A 349 -15.46 25.92 -2.81
N SER A 350 -15.52 24.60 -2.98
CA SER A 350 -16.04 23.64 -2.01
C SER A 350 -15.28 22.32 -2.09
N TYR A 351 -14.85 21.76 -0.96
CA TYR A 351 -14.30 20.41 -0.93
C TYR A 351 -15.36 19.34 -1.23
N VAL A 352 -16.60 19.59 -0.78
CA VAL A 352 -17.75 18.73 -1.00
C VAL A 352 -18.86 19.60 -1.61
N PRO A 353 -19.53 19.16 -2.70
CA PRO A 353 -20.51 19.97 -3.43
C PRO A 353 -21.63 20.54 -2.55
N ASP A 354 -22.07 19.78 -1.53
CA ASP A 354 -23.17 20.17 -0.67
C ASP A 354 -22.79 21.18 0.44
N ARG A 355 -21.49 21.43 0.65
CA ARG A 355 -20.99 22.33 1.69
C ARG A 355 -20.12 23.42 1.07
N LYS A 356 -20.77 24.53 0.67
CA LYS A 356 -20.04 25.71 0.17
C LYS A 356 -19.10 26.24 1.23
N LEU A 357 -17.84 26.48 0.87
CA LEU A 357 -16.82 27.03 1.76
C LEU A 357 -16.49 28.47 1.37
N ILE A 358 -16.04 28.69 0.15
CA ILE A 358 -15.76 30.03 -0.41
C ILE A 358 -16.88 30.33 -1.39
N THR A 359 -17.60 31.44 -1.19
CA THR A 359 -18.79 31.78 -2.01
C THR A 359 -18.53 32.91 -3.01
N ASP A 360 -17.72 33.90 -2.63
CA ASP A 360 -17.33 35.02 -3.50
C ASP A 360 -16.09 35.71 -2.90
N PHE A 361 -14.92 35.30 -3.37
CA PHE A 361 -13.66 35.83 -2.85
C PHE A 361 -12.99 36.71 -3.89
N ASN A 362 -12.71 37.97 -3.50
CA ASN A 362 -12.07 38.97 -4.36
C ASN A 362 -10.85 39.54 -3.63
N LEU A 363 -9.71 39.65 -4.35
CA LEU A 363 -8.47 40.20 -3.81
C LEU A 363 -7.57 40.68 -4.94
N ASP A 364 -7.05 41.91 -4.82
CA ASP A 364 -6.00 42.43 -5.67
C ASP A 364 -4.70 42.52 -4.87
N VAL A 365 -3.64 41.92 -5.40
CA VAL A 365 -2.31 41.85 -4.73
C VAL A 365 -1.27 42.55 -5.61
N HIS A 366 -0.54 43.49 -5.01
CA HIS A 366 0.54 44.21 -5.66
C HIS A 366 1.90 43.56 -5.40
N CYS A 367 2.83 43.75 -6.35
CA CYS A 367 4.20 43.26 -6.21
C CYS A 367 4.87 43.72 -4.91
N GLY A 368 5.49 42.79 -4.18
CA GLY A 368 6.18 43.05 -2.93
C GLY A 368 5.28 43.26 -1.71
N GLN A 369 3.96 43.10 -1.85
CA GLN A 369 2.99 43.30 -0.77
C GLN A 369 3.01 42.12 0.22
N ARG A 370 2.93 42.43 1.51
CA ARG A 370 2.80 41.43 2.60
C ARG A 370 1.36 41.34 3.03
N ILE A 371 0.75 40.16 2.82
CA ILE A 371 -0.65 39.90 3.12
C ILE A 371 -0.73 38.97 4.33
N ALA A 372 -1.25 39.45 5.46
CA ALA A 372 -1.52 38.65 6.62
C ALA A 372 -2.92 38.00 6.52
N ILE A 373 -3.01 36.70 6.67
CA ILE A 373 -4.27 35.96 6.70
C ILE A 373 -4.57 35.62 8.16
N VAL A 374 -5.64 36.19 8.70
CA VAL A 374 -6.04 36.03 10.09
C VAL A 374 -7.46 35.45 10.19
N GLY A 375 -7.74 34.74 11.27
CA GLY A 375 -9.05 34.15 11.52
C GLY A 375 -8.98 32.91 12.41
N PRO A 376 -10.10 32.45 12.97
CA PRO A 376 -10.15 31.28 13.86
C PRO A 376 -9.67 30.00 13.14
N THR A 377 -9.35 28.98 13.93
CA THR A 377 -9.00 27.66 13.38
C THR A 377 -10.16 27.10 12.54
N GLY A 378 -9.87 26.57 11.38
CA GLY A 378 -10.89 26.02 10.47
C GLY A 378 -11.63 27.06 9.61
N CYS A 379 -11.25 28.35 9.63
CA CYS A 379 -11.91 29.38 8.82
C CYS A 379 -11.56 29.36 7.33
N GLY A 380 -10.64 28.47 6.85
CA GLY A 380 -10.32 28.32 5.44
C GLY A 380 -8.95 28.90 5.01
N LYS A 381 -8.07 29.30 5.93
CA LYS A 381 -6.73 29.83 5.59
C LYS A 381 -5.91 28.88 4.71
N THR A 382 -5.80 27.63 5.12
CA THR A 382 -5.09 26.60 4.35
C THR A 382 -5.78 26.31 3.00
N THR A 383 -7.12 26.43 2.93
CA THR A 383 -7.87 26.27 1.68
C THR A 383 -7.47 27.34 0.68
N LEU A 384 -7.36 28.61 1.11
CA LEU A 384 -6.89 29.68 0.23
C LEU A 384 -5.50 29.37 -0.33
N ILE A 385 -4.56 28.95 0.52
CA ILE A 385 -3.22 28.56 0.09
C ILE A 385 -3.25 27.42 -0.95
N ASN A 386 -4.09 26.40 -0.72
CA ASN A 386 -4.24 25.28 -1.65
C ASN A 386 -4.77 25.73 -3.02
N LEU A 387 -5.63 26.76 -3.07
CA LEU A 387 -6.12 27.33 -4.32
C LEU A 387 -5.05 28.14 -5.03
N LEU A 388 -4.26 28.94 -4.30
CA LEU A 388 -3.15 29.72 -4.87
C LEU A 388 -2.09 28.83 -5.55
N LEU A 389 -1.79 27.67 -4.95
CA LEU A 389 -0.87 26.65 -5.48
C LEU A 389 -1.52 25.74 -6.54
N ARG A 390 -2.81 25.94 -6.80
CA ARG A 390 -3.60 25.07 -7.68
C ARG A 390 -3.44 23.59 -7.32
N PHE A 391 -3.48 23.29 -6.00
CA PHE A 391 -3.68 21.91 -5.50
C PHE A 391 -5.13 21.46 -5.68
N TYR A 392 -6.03 22.45 -5.80
CA TYR A 392 -7.43 22.29 -6.13
C TYR A 392 -7.80 23.36 -7.16
N ASP A 393 -8.56 22.99 -8.17
CA ASP A 393 -9.14 23.95 -9.11
C ASP A 393 -10.37 24.62 -8.48
N VAL A 394 -10.62 25.87 -8.82
CA VAL A 394 -11.77 26.63 -8.33
C VAL A 394 -13.08 26.15 -8.97
N ASP A 395 -14.19 26.19 -8.23
CA ASP A 395 -15.52 25.86 -8.75
C ASP A 395 -16.11 26.99 -9.63
N GLY A 396 -15.58 28.20 -9.50
CA GLY A 396 -15.99 29.38 -10.29
C GLY A 396 -15.14 30.58 -9.96
N GLY A 397 -15.23 31.61 -10.80
CA GLY A 397 -14.32 32.74 -10.77
C GLY A 397 -12.95 32.39 -11.37
N GLU A 398 -11.96 33.25 -11.13
CA GLU A 398 -10.61 33.04 -11.64
C GLU A 398 -9.53 33.57 -10.67
N ILE A 399 -8.36 32.99 -10.76
CA ILE A 399 -7.14 33.46 -10.12
C ILE A 399 -6.13 33.72 -11.22
N SER A 400 -5.54 34.92 -11.25
CA SER A 400 -4.55 35.29 -12.25
C SER A 400 -3.28 35.84 -11.62
N ILE A 401 -2.13 35.58 -12.26
CA ILE A 401 -0.81 36.10 -11.92
C ILE A 401 -0.30 36.86 -13.14
N ALA A 402 0.13 38.11 -12.93
CA ALA A 402 0.56 38.99 -14.03
C ALA A 402 -0.45 39.04 -15.19
N GLY A 403 -1.74 38.99 -14.89
CA GLY A 403 -2.84 38.98 -15.88
C GLY A 403 -3.08 37.62 -16.58
N GLN A 404 -2.33 36.57 -16.27
CA GLN A 404 -2.53 35.22 -16.82
C GLN A 404 -3.31 34.35 -15.83
N ASN A 405 -4.41 33.72 -16.30
CA ASN A 405 -5.20 32.82 -15.48
C ASN A 405 -4.38 31.55 -15.13
N ILE A 406 -4.26 31.23 -13.84
CA ILE A 406 -3.50 30.07 -13.38
C ILE A 406 -4.06 28.72 -13.88
N ALA A 407 -5.32 28.67 -14.26
CA ALA A 407 -5.94 27.48 -14.84
C ALA A 407 -5.51 27.23 -16.31
N ALA A 408 -4.99 28.26 -16.99
CA ALA A 408 -4.58 28.24 -18.38
C ALA A 408 -3.07 28.05 -18.59
N VAL A 409 -2.30 27.81 -17.52
CA VAL A 409 -0.84 27.59 -17.55
C VAL A 409 -0.50 26.24 -16.93
N THR A 410 0.74 25.75 -17.18
CA THR A 410 1.21 24.51 -16.56
C THR A 410 1.38 24.68 -15.04
N ARG A 411 1.02 23.64 -14.26
CA ARG A 411 1.18 23.63 -12.79
C ARG A 411 2.64 23.76 -12.37
N ASP A 412 3.55 23.18 -13.13
CA ASP A 412 4.98 23.22 -12.82
C ASP A 412 5.53 24.66 -12.91
N SER A 413 5.21 25.41 -13.97
CA SER A 413 5.61 26.81 -14.09
C SER A 413 4.95 27.70 -13.04
N LEU A 414 3.68 27.44 -12.71
CA LEU A 414 2.98 28.14 -11.63
C LEU A 414 3.63 27.88 -10.27
N ARG A 415 3.84 26.61 -9.91
CA ARG A 415 4.41 26.22 -8.61
C ARG A 415 5.87 26.66 -8.44
N ALA A 416 6.62 26.77 -9.54
CA ALA A 416 7.98 27.32 -9.51
C ALA A 416 8.02 28.78 -9.07
N CYS A 417 6.92 29.53 -9.20
CA CYS A 417 6.82 30.91 -8.72
C CYS A 417 6.64 31.03 -7.20
N TYR A 418 6.39 29.93 -6.49
CA TYR A 418 6.12 29.94 -5.06
C TYR A 418 7.21 29.29 -4.23
N GLY A 419 7.50 29.92 -3.08
CA GLY A 419 8.25 29.30 -1.99
C GLY A 419 7.34 29.14 -0.78
N MET A 420 7.30 27.94 -0.19
CA MET A 420 6.40 27.64 0.91
C MET A 420 7.15 27.14 2.14
N VAL A 421 6.93 27.80 3.28
CA VAL A 421 7.34 27.33 4.61
C VAL A 421 6.09 26.90 5.37
N LEU A 422 5.93 25.60 5.56
CA LEU A 422 4.83 25.03 6.31
C LEU A 422 5.08 25.03 7.82
N GLN A 423 4.01 24.94 8.59
CA GLN A 423 4.05 24.74 10.04
C GLN A 423 4.80 23.46 10.40
N GLU A 424 4.48 22.35 9.73
CA GLU A 424 5.21 21.09 9.85
C GLU A 424 6.39 21.10 8.90
N THR A 425 7.59 21.18 9.47
CA THR A 425 8.85 21.16 8.71
C THR A 425 9.16 19.73 8.27
N TRP A 426 9.17 19.50 6.96
CA TRP A 426 9.53 18.19 6.41
C TRP A 426 10.97 18.17 5.88
N LEU A 427 11.73 17.17 6.33
CA LEU A 427 13.07 16.86 5.86
C LEU A 427 13.11 15.39 5.45
N PHE A 428 13.72 15.11 4.29
CA PHE A 428 13.87 13.73 3.84
C PHE A 428 15.19 13.11 4.34
N THR A 429 15.26 11.80 4.33
CA THR A 429 16.49 11.05 4.66
C THR A 429 17.55 11.33 3.60
N GLY A 430 18.57 12.10 3.97
CA GLY A 430 19.63 12.57 3.08
C GLY A 430 20.54 13.53 3.81
N THR A 431 21.55 14.05 3.13
CA THR A 431 22.47 15.04 3.73
C THR A 431 21.77 16.38 3.95
N VAL A 432 22.33 17.20 4.82
CA VAL A 432 21.88 18.59 5.02
C VAL A 432 21.94 19.36 3.69
N ALA A 433 23.01 19.17 2.91
CA ALA A 433 23.17 19.81 1.60
C ALA A 433 22.05 19.40 0.63
N GLU A 434 21.75 18.12 0.51
CA GLU A 434 20.65 17.63 -0.33
C GLU A 434 19.29 18.16 0.12
N ASN A 435 19.05 18.26 1.43
CA ASN A 435 17.83 18.84 1.96
C ASN A 435 17.67 20.33 1.60
N ILE A 436 18.75 21.11 1.60
CA ILE A 436 18.72 22.51 1.14
C ILE A 436 18.54 22.59 -0.37
N ALA A 437 19.24 21.72 -1.13
CA ALA A 437 19.18 21.67 -2.58
C ALA A 437 17.93 20.98 -3.14
N TYR A 438 16.96 20.58 -2.30
CA TYR A 438 15.77 19.81 -2.69
C TYR A 438 15.03 20.37 -3.91
N SER A 439 14.86 21.70 -3.95
CA SER A 439 14.16 22.38 -5.06
C SER A 439 15.07 22.71 -6.25
N ARG A 440 16.39 22.60 -6.10
CA ARG A 440 17.40 22.83 -7.14
C ARG A 440 18.58 21.86 -6.94
N PRO A 441 18.44 20.60 -7.39
CA PRO A 441 19.42 19.53 -7.15
C PRO A 441 20.81 19.79 -7.80
N ASP A 442 20.86 20.63 -8.81
CA ASP A 442 22.06 21.05 -9.55
C ASP A 442 22.81 22.24 -8.91
N ALA A 443 22.32 22.74 -7.74
CA ALA A 443 22.96 23.84 -7.03
C ALA A 443 24.39 23.49 -6.58
N THR A 444 25.32 24.44 -6.79
CA THR A 444 26.69 24.27 -6.34
C THR A 444 26.81 24.33 -4.81
N ARG A 445 27.89 23.78 -4.28
CA ARG A 445 28.15 23.81 -2.83
C ARG A 445 28.21 25.26 -2.29
N GLU A 446 28.77 26.17 -3.06
CA GLU A 446 28.88 27.57 -2.72
C GLU A 446 27.49 28.24 -2.59
N GLU A 447 26.57 27.96 -3.51
CA GLU A 447 25.20 28.46 -3.49
C GLU A 447 24.43 27.89 -2.28
N ILE A 448 24.57 26.60 -1.99
CA ILE A 448 23.97 25.97 -0.81
C ILE A 448 24.45 26.64 0.48
N VAL A 449 25.77 26.88 0.60
CA VAL A 449 26.33 27.52 1.77
C VAL A 449 25.89 28.98 1.84
N ALA A 450 25.77 29.70 0.72
CA ALA A 450 25.27 31.07 0.68
C ALA A 450 23.81 31.15 1.16
N ALA A 451 22.95 30.25 0.69
CA ALA A 451 21.55 30.14 1.12
C ALA A 451 21.45 29.83 2.63
N ALA A 452 22.24 28.87 3.12
CA ALA A 452 22.28 28.52 4.54
C ALA A 452 22.76 29.70 5.43
N LYS A 453 23.72 30.47 4.97
CA LYS A 453 24.17 31.70 5.67
C LYS A 453 23.08 32.77 5.67
N ALA A 454 22.39 32.93 4.53
CA ALA A 454 21.30 33.89 4.41
C ALA A 454 20.15 33.56 5.37
N ALA A 455 19.86 32.27 5.56
CA ALA A 455 18.86 31.72 6.49
C ALA A 455 19.34 31.60 7.94
N TYR A 456 20.54 32.07 8.30
CA TYR A 456 21.15 31.89 9.62
C TYR A 456 21.32 30.43 10.06
N ALA A 457 21.36 29.49 9.13
CA ALA A 457 21.51 28.06 9.38
C ALA A 457 22.96 27.59 9.44
N ASP A 458 23.90 28.23 8.72
CA ASP A 458 25.31 27.83 8.59
C ASP A 458 26.00 27.63 9.96
N GLY A 459 25.68 28.47 10.96
CA GLY A 459 26.30 28.41 12.27
C GLY A 459 26.04 27.11 13.05
N PHE A 460 24.86 26.52 12.93
CA PHE A 460 24.59 25.23 13.57
C PHE A 460 24.98 24.06 12.65
N ILE A 461 24.85 24.20 11.33
CA ILE A 461 25.24 23.15 10.37
C ILE A 461 26.71 22.79 10.55
N ARG A 462 27.60 23.77 10.67
CA ARG A 462 29.04 23.55 10.90
C ARG A 462 29.37 22.85 12.20
N ARG A 463 28.46 22.84 13.16
CA ARG A 463 28.63 22.11 14.45
C ARG A 463 28.18 20.66 14.39
N LEU A 464 27.50 20.28 13.32
CA LEU A 464 27.12 18.88 13.09
C LEU A 464 28.38 18.05 12.78
N PRO A 465 28.40 16.76 13.11
CA PRO A 465 29.60 15.91 13.01
C PRO A 465 30.28 15.93 11.63
N LYS A 466 29.50 16.04 10.53
CA LYS A 466 29.98 16.13 9.15
C LYS A 466 29.57 17.43 8.47
N GLY A 467 29.12 18.43 9.23
CA GLY A 467 28.65 19.71 8.67
C GLY A 467 27.50 19.50 7.67
N TYR A 468 27.64 20.04 6.49
CA TYR A 468 26.66 19.93 5.40
C TYR A 468 26.48 18.49 4.86
N ASP A 469 27.45 17.60 5.09
CA ASP A 469 27.40 16.20 4.66
C ASP A 469 26.87 15.27 5.76
N THR A 470 26.35 15.87 6.85
CA THR A 470 25.64 15.11 7.89
C THR A 470 24.35 14.56 7.33
N VAL A 471 24.16 13.25 7.41
CA VAL A 471 22.93 12.57 6.98
C VAL A 471 21.88 12.78 8.07
N LEU A 472 20.76 13.32 7.66
CA LEU A 472 19.54 13.44 8.46
C LEU A 472 18.70 12.18 8.25
N THR A 473 18.13 11.66 9.31
CA THR A 473 17.11 10.61 9.23
C THR A 473 15.74 11.22 8.97
N GLU A 474 14.77 10.40 8.62
CA GLU A 474 13.38 10.79 8.52
C GLU A 474 12.97 11.57 9.78
N ASP A 475 12.25 12.67 9.64
CA ASP A 475 11.95 13.66 10.69
C ASP A 475 13.14 14.52 11.20
N GLY A 476 14.34 14.39 10.63
CA GLY A 476 15.50 15.19 11.05
C GLY A 476 15.84 14.98 12.52
N SER A 477 15.85 13.71 12.98
CA SER A 477 16.19 13.36 14.36
C SER A 477 17.57 13.94 14.74
N GLY A 478 17.64 14.61 15.87
CA GLY A 478 18.84 15.33 16.35
C GLY A 478 18.84 16.83 16.06
N LEU A 479 17.89 17.36 15.26
CA LEU A 479 17.70 18.79 15.07
C LEU A 479 16.51 19.29 15.89
N SER A 480 16.64 20.50 16.47
CA SER A 480 15.50 21.18 17.07
C SER A 480 14.51 21.65 16.01
N GLN A 481 13.25 21.87 16.38
CA GLN A 481 12.21 22.34 15.47
C GLN A 481 12.63 23.66 14.76
N GLY A 482 13.26 24.59 15.49
CA GLY A 482 13.76 25.82 14.90
C GLY A 482 14.91 25.58 13.91
N GLN A 483 15.80 24.62 14.14
CA GLN A 483 16.85 24.26 13.19
C GLN A 483 16.27 23.66 11.90
N LYS A 484 15.26 22.80 12.01
CA LYS A 484 14.54 22.26 10.85
C LYS A 484 13.90 23.39 10.03
N GLN A 485 13.26 24.36 10.71
CA GLN A 485 12.63 25.50 10.04
C GLN A 485 13.66 26.38 9.32
N LEU A 486 14.83 26.62 9.91
CA LEU A 486 15.91 27.35 9.24
C LEU A 486 16.44 26.62 7.98
N LEU A 487 16.45 25.28 7.96
CA LEU A 487 16.78 24.50 6.76
C LEU A 487 15.69 24.65 5.68
N CYS A 488 14.41 24.65 6.05
CA CYS A 488 13.31 24.88 5.11
C CYS A 488 13.38 26.30 4.53
N ILE A 489 13.74 27.32 5.34
CA ILE A 489 13.95 28.69 4.85
C ILE A 489 15.16 28.74 3.89
N ALA A 490 16.27 28.04 4.21
CA ALA A 490 17.44 27.97 3.33
C ALA A 490 17.12 27.35 1.97
N ARG A 491 16.24 26.33 1.94
CA ARG A 491 15.73 25.70 0.71
C ARG A 491 15.05 26.72 -0.21
N ILE A 492 14.23 27.61 0.35
CA ILE A 492 13.51 28.63 -0.42
C ILE A 492 14.43 29.77 -0.82
N MET A 493 15.39 30.18 0.02
CA MET A 493 16.40 31.19 -0.34
C MET A 493 17.29 30.77 -1.51
N LEU A 494 17.42 29.45 -1.75
CA LEU A 494 18.20 28.93 -2.87
C LEU A 494 17.47 29.10 -4.22
N THR A 495 16.13 29.03 -4.22
CA THR A 495 15.29 29.16 -5.43
C THR A 495 14.84 30.59 -5.70
N ASP A 496 14.82 31.45 -4.68
CA ASP A 496 14.49 32.88 -4.72
C ASP A 496 13.18 33.23 -5.47
N PRO A 497 12.03 32.57 -5.15
CA PRO A 497 10.77 32.76 -5.87
C PRO A 497 10.13 34.13 -5.57
N PRO A 498 9.31 34.69 -6.51
CA PRO A 498 8.63 35.99 -6.32
C PRO A 498 7.46 35.93 -5.33
N PHE A 499 6.82 34.80 -5.15
CA PHE A 499 5.74 34.58 -4.17
C PHE A 499 6.20 33.73 -3.00
N LEU A 500 5.79 34.10 -1.80
CA LEU A 500 6.04 33.35 -0.58
C LEU A 500 4.75 33.03 0.15
N ILE A 501 4.68 31.80 0.67
CA ILE A 501 3.63 31.33 1.55
C ILE A 501 4.29 30.91 2.86
N LEU A 502 3.96 31.59 3.94
CA LEU A 502 4.59 31.41 5.23
C LEU A 502 3.52 31.05 6.28
N ASP A 503 3.68 29.89 6.93
CA ASP A 503 2.85 29.47 8.06
C ASP A 503 3.64 29.61 9.36
N GLU A 504 3.23 30.55 10.22
CA GLU A 504 4.01 31.10 11.32
C GLU A 504 3.79 30.39 12.66
N ALA A 505 3.64 29.07 12.69
CA ALA A 505 3.48 28.35 13.95
C ALA A 505 4.84 28.01 14.61
N THR A 506 5.23 28.81 15.62
CA THR A 506 6.52 28.66 16.33
C THR A 506 6.36 28.40 17.83
N SER A 507 5.27 27.74 18.25
CA SER A 507 4.90 27.59 19.68
C SER A 507 5.86 26.77 20.56
N SER A 508 6.96 26.22 20.00
CA SER A 508 7.87 25.31 20.74
C SER A 508 9.35 25.61 20.49
N ILE A 509 9.71 26.87 20.16
CA ILE A 509 11.08 27.25 19.79
C ILE A 509 11.67 28.16 20.86
N ASP A 510 12.96 27.99 21.17
CA ASP A 510 13.66 28.88 22.08
C ASP A 510 13.79 30.33 21.51
N LEU A 511 13.75 31.34 22.38
CA LEU A 511 13.71 32.74 22.02
C LEU A 511 14.86 33.16 21.07
N ARG A 512 16.06 32.60 21.25
CA ARG A 512 17.25 32.97 20.43
C ARG A 512 17.12 32.42 19.00
N THR A 513 16.64 31.21 18.86
CA THR A 513 16.40 30.58 17.55
C THR A 513 15.21 31.24 16.86
N GLU A 514 14.19 31.63 17.61
CA GLU A 514 13.03 32.35 17.14
C GLU A 514 13.44 33.71 16.52
N GLN A 515 14.28 34.50 17.19
CA GLN A 515 14.79 35.76 16.63
C GLN A 515 15.58 35.56 15.32
N ARG A 516 16.30 34.43 15.18
CA ARG A 516 16.98 34.08 13.93
C ARG A 516 16.00 33.73 12.81
N ILE A 517 14.96 32.97 13.12
CA ILE A 517 13.91 32.64 12.18
C ILE A 517 13.21 33.91 11.69
N GLN A 518 12.87 34.82 12.60
CA GLN A 518 12.23 36.08 12.26
C GLN A 518 13.10 36.94 11.33
N LYS A 519 14.40 37.09 11.64
CA LYS A 519 15.36 37.76 10.75
C LYS A 519 15.50 37.06 9.40
N ALA A 520 15.43 35.71 9.37
CA ALA A 520 15.49 34.97 8.13
C ALA A 520 14.23 35.21 7.29
N PHE A 521 13.04 35.24 7.91
CA PHE A 521 11.79 35.59 7.23
C PHE A 521 11.80 37.02 6.69
N GLU A 522 12.22 38.02 7.48
CA GLU A 522 12.33 39.40 7.03
C GLU A 522 13.22 39.53 5.78
N LYS A 523 14.37 38.83 5.81
CA LYS A 523 15.28 38.80 4.67
C LYS A 523 14.68 38.06 3.46
N LEU A 524 13.97 36.96 3.69
CA LEU A 524 13.33 36.19 2.63
C LEU A 524 12.21 36.99 1.95
N MET A 525 11.40 37.73 2.72
CA MET A 525 10.26 38.51 2.24
C MET A 525 10.66 39.82 1.55
N ALA A 526 11.92 40.29 1.67
CA ALA A 526 12.34 41.57 1.12
C ALA A 526 12.12 41.64 -0.40
N GLY A 527 11.24 42.53 -0.85
CA GLY A 527 10.90 42.73 -2.26
C GLY A 527 10.02 41.65 -2.88
N LYS A 528 9.44 40.73 -2.09
CA LYS A 528 8.60 39.63 -2.55
C LYS A 528 7.18 39.75 -2.04
N THR A 529 6.25 39.29 -2.85
CA THR A 529 4.84 39.16 -2.44
C THR A 529 4.69 37.99 -1.49
N SER A 530 4.14 38.22 -0.29
CA SER A 530 4.12 37.21 0.78
C SER A 530 2.72 37.05 1.36
N PHE A 531 2.24 35.83 1.37
CA PHE A 531 1.03 35.41 2.10
C PHE A 531 1.45 34.79 3.43
N ILE A 532 1.02 35.35 4.54
CA ILE A 532 1.46 34.95 5.87
C ILE A 532 0.25 34.50 6.67
N ILE A 533 0.18 33.20 7.04
CA ILE A 533 -0.78 32.74 8.05
C ILE A 533 -0.26 33.22 9.40
N ALA A 534 -0.78 34.38 9.84
CA ALA A 534 -0.24 35.08 10.98
C ALA A 534 -0.85 34.54 12.29
N HIS A 535 0.04 34.10 13.18
CA HIS A 535 -0.27 33.71 14.56
C HIS A 535 0.36 34.66 15.59
N ARG A 536 1.05 35.69 15.12
CA ARG A 536 1.75 36.67 15.97
C ARG A 536 1.29 38.09 15.70
N LEU A 537 1.23 38.85 16.75
CA LEU A 537 0.83 40.25 16.72
C LEU A 537 1.78 41.11 15.86
N SER A 538 3.09 40.93 16.04
CA SER A 538 4.13 41.65 15.29
C SER A 538 3.99 41.48 13.78
N THR A 539 3.70 40.27 13.33
CA THR A 539 3.52 39.95 11.91
C THR A 539 2.26 40.58 11.34
N ILE A 540 1.17 40.59 12.12
CA ILE A 540 -0.11 41.18 11.71
C ILE A 540 0.07 42.70 11.57
N LYS A 541 0.72 43.35 12.55
CA LYS A 541 0.98 44.81 12.52
C LYS A 541 1.92 45.26 11.40
N SER A 542 2.88 44.42 11.01
CA SER A 542 3.85 44.73 9.95
C SER A 542 3.37 44.38 8.55
N ALA A 543 2.18 43.80 8.39
CA ALA A 543 1.59 43.47 7.11
C ALA A 543 1.03 44.74 6.42
N ASP A 544 1.22 44.80 5.08
CA ASP A 544 0.66 45.88 4.26
C ASP A 544 -0.85 45.75 4.09
N TRP A 545 -1.35 44.49 4.12
CA TRP A 545 -2.76 44.16 3.97
C TRP A 545 -3.13 42.99 4.85
N ILE A 546 -4.30 43.01 5.45
CA ILE A 546 -4.82 41.98 6.33
C ILE A 546 -6.11 41.42 5.73
N LEU A 547 -6.19 40.10 5.59
CA LEU A 547 -7.38 39.38 5.21
C LEU A 547 -7.97 38.71 6.45
N VAL A 548 -9.16 39.10 6.83
CA VAL A 548 -9.87 38.51 7.98
C VAL A 548 -10.87 37.48 7.49
N MET A 549 -10.57 36.22 7.75
CA MET A 549 -11.37 35.10 7.27
C MET A 549 -12.24 34.50 8.36
N ASN A 550 -13.48 34.18 8.00
CA ASN A 550 -14.38 33.39 8.84
C ASN A 550 -15.27 32.52 7.96
N GLN A 551 -15.43 31.25 8.33
CA GLN A 551 -16.27 30.25 7.62
C GLN A 551 -16.04 30.25 6.09
N GLY A 552 -14.77 30.35 5.67
CA GLY A 552 -14.37 30.29 4.26
C GLY A 552 -14.45 31.63 3.50
N ASN A 553 -15.08 32.64 4.06
CA ASN A 553 -15.21 33.95 3.39
C ASN A 553 -14.33 35.00 4.04
N VAL A 554 -13.95 36.01 3.25
CA VAL A 554 -13.34 37.23 3.78
C VAL A 554 -14.44 38.11 4.33
N LEU A 555 -14.38 38.38 5.64
CA LEU A 555 -15.31 39.29 6.30
C LEU A 555 -14.84 40.74 6.21
N GLU A 556 -13.57 40.96 6.40
CA GLU A 556 -12.95 42.26 6.45
C GLU A 556 -11.58 42.21 5.75
N GLN A 557 -11.19 43.28 5.11
CA GLN A 557 -9.83 43.42 4.52
C GLN A 557 -9.39 44.86 4.58
N GLY A 558 -8.09 45.09 4.84
CA GLY A 558 -7.54 46.42 4.95
C GLY A 558 -6.22 46.47 5.70
N THR A 559 -5.78 47.64 6.07
CA THR A 559 -4.61 47.84 6.95
C THR A 559 -4.99 47.62 8.41
N HIS A 560 -4.01 47.42 9.29
CA HIS A 560 -4.23 47.29 10.73
C HIS A 560 -5.05 48.47 11.30
N ASP A 561 -4.66 49.69 10.98
CA ASP A 561 -5.32 50.88 11.51
C ASP A 561 -6.76 51.00 11.01
N SER A 562 -6.99 50.79 9.71
CA SER A 562 -8.34 50.89 9.14
C SER A 562 -9.29 49.83 9.71
N LEU A 563 -8.82 48.61 9.98
CA LEU A 563 -9.63 47.53 10.55
C LEU A 563 -9.90 47.74 12.05
N MET A 564 -8.97 48.35 12.79
CA MET A 564 -9.19 48.73 14.19
C MET A 564 -10.22 49.84 14.32
N GLU A 565 -10.20 50.84 13.43
CA GLU A 565 -11.19 51.95 13.39
C GLU A 565 -12.61 51.44 13.10
N GLN A 566 -12.75 50.38 12.27
CA GLN A 566 -14.05 49.80 11.95
C GLN A 566 -14.70 49.13 13.16
N ASN A 567 -13.96 48.81 14.23
CA ASN A 567 -14.45 48.08 15.42
C ASN A 567 -15.22 46.79 15.09
N GLY A 568 -14.81 46.10 14.02
CA GLY A 568 -15.44 44.92 13.48
C GLY A 568 -14.95 43.59 14.10
N PHE A 569 -15.00 42.54 13.31
CA PHE A 569 -14.55 41.21 13.70
C PHE A 569 -13.05 41.19 14.00
N TYR A 570 -12.23 41.90 13.19
CA TYR A 570 -10.81 42.01 13.41
C TYR A 570 -10.46 42.65 14.76
N ALA A 571 -11.07 43.78 15.09
CA ALA A 571 -10.82 44.47 16.36
C ALA A 571 -11.18 43.58 17.57
N ASN A 572 -12.29 42.82 17.49
CA ASN A 572 -12.68 41.87 18.52
C ASN A 572 -11.68 40.72 18.63
N LEU A 573 -11.24 40.16 17.50
CA LEU A 573 -10.24 39.08 17.44
C LEU A 573 -8.91 39.56 18.04
N TYR A 574 -8.49 40.73 17.67
CA TYR A 574 -7.29 41.36 18.17
C TYR A 574 -7.33 41.55 19.69
N GLN A 575 -8.42 42.12 20.21
CA GLN A 575 -8.58 42.35 21.65
C GLN A 575 -8.65 41.00 22.43
N SER A 576 -9.29 39.99 21.88
CA SER A 576 -9.44 38.69 22.57
C SER A 576 -8.17 37.85 22.59
N GLN A 577 -7.34 37.94 21.54
CA GLN A 577 -6.16 37.08 21.41
C GLN A 577 -4.84 37.79 21.81
N PHE A 578 -4.76 39.11 21.72
CA PHE A 578 -3.51 39.81 21.81
C PHE A 578 -3.46 40.97 22.82
N ALA A 579 -4.60 41.38 23.41
CA ALA A 579 -4.63 42.49 24.38
C ALA A 579 -3.80 42.23 25.66
N ASP A 580 -3.63 40.97 26.04
CA ASP A 580 -2.79 40.59 27.18
C ASP A 580 -1.29 40.54 26.84
N SER A 581 -0.94 40.41 25.55
CA SER A 581 0.46 40.38 25.07
C SER A 581 1.07 41.77 25.01
N GLU A 582 0.30 42.83 24.72
CA GLU A 582 0.76 44.24 24.70
C GLU A 582 1.11 44.78 26.09
N LYS A 583 0.58 44.17 27.16
CA LYS A 583 0.93 44.57 28.55
C LYS A 583 2.21 43.91 29.05
N ALA A 584 2.79 42.98 28.27
CA ALA A 584 3.96 42.20 28.64
C ALA A 584 5.24 42.60 27.84
N GLU A 585 5.11 43.42 26.77
CA GLU A 585 6.20 44.14 26.09
C GLU A 585 6.34 45.57 26.62
#